data_9f25a486c8c4547990816a99fd1534a1
#
_entry.id   9f25a486c8c4547990816a99fd1534a1
#
_cell.length_a   1.000
_cell.length_b   1.000
_cell.length_c   1.000
_cell.angle_alpha   90.00
_cell.angle_beta   90.00
_cell.angle_gamma   90.00
#
_symmetry.space_group_name_H-M   'P 1'
#
loop_
_entity.id
_entity.type
_entity.pdbx_description
1 polymer ?
#
loop_
_entity_poly.entity_id
_entity_poly.type
_entity_poly.pdbx_seq_one_letter_code
_entity_poly.pdbx_strand_id
1 'polypeptide(L)'
;MRISGTSDSLIESAHRLLSLALKEGAAEAEVYGMVGRSVDVDLRREYVEMASESYHCGLGLRAVVDGAVGFSSSSDMAQLKFVAMSAIRSARARGRDDTWIALPQPERVTEPEGIYDRRLDKISPEECIDIAHSLLAGCNEVDGAEPVSGGVACVSGTGFVLNSQGIELVETSTLMQASMEAIARREDVATGSEFFNSRHLELSMQSVGRLAGEMARASLGGATGEGGRFDVLLRPLAVAELLEGAFLTSLEADSIQKGRSSLRGRLGEMIASEDLMIVDDGLLPGGIDSSAFDGEGVPSQRTV
;
A
#
# COMPACT_ATOMS: atom_id res chain seq x y z
N MET A 1 18.31 15.22 -5.78
CA MET A 1 17.66 16.18 -4.83
C MET A 1 17.46 15.44 -3.52
N ARG A 2 17.84 15.95 -2.35
CA ARG A 2 17.71 15.17 -1.10
C ARG A 2 16.26 15.24 -0.62
N ILE A 3 15.61 14.09 -0.43
CA ILE A 3 14.21 13.98 0.05
C ILE A 3 14.01 14.71 1.37
N SER A 4 14.99 14.69 2.31
CA SER A 4 14.90 15.35 3.62
C SER A 4 14.64 16.87 3.56
N GLY A 5 15.29 17.61 2.65
CA GLY A 5 15.03 19.05 2.51
C GLY A 5 13.71 19.37 1.79
N THR A 6 13.15 18.38 1.08
CA THR A 6 11.86 18.49 0.39
C THR A 6 10.71 18.18 1.34
N SER A 7 10.86 17.22 2.27
CA SER A 7 9.85 16.91 3.29
C SER A 7 9.64 18.08 4.26
N ASP A 8 10.71 18.70 4.79
CA ASP A 8 10.59 19.84 5.69
C ASP A 8 9.87 21.02 5.02
N SER A 9 10.21 21.33 3.78
CA SER A 9 9.53 22.38 3.00
C SER A 9 8.06 22.04 2.71
N LEU A 10 7.72 20.75 2.53
CA LEU A 10 6.35 20.32 2.32
C LEU A 10 5.54 20.41 3.61
N ILE A 11 6.11 20.04 4.76
CA ILE A 11 5.50 20.20 6.09
C ILE A 11 5.23 21.68 6.41
N GLU A 12 6.16 22.58 6.12
CA GLU A 12 5.93 24.03 6.23
C GLU A 12 4.76 24.50 5.35
N SER A 13 4.66 23.96 4.13
CA SER A 13 3.55 24.25 3.22
C SER A 13 2.23 23.70 3.74
N ALA A 14 2.24 22.54 4.41
CA ALA A 14 1.07 21.95 5.05
C ALA A 14 0.57 22.81 6.23
N HIS A 15 1.45 23.28 7.09
CA HIS A 15 1.07 24.23 8.16
C HIS A 15 0.45 25.53 7.60
N ARG A 16 1.01 26.04 6.50
CA ARG A 16 0.42 27.21 5.81
C ARG A 16 -0.96 26.88 5.23
N LEU A 17 -1.14 25.70 4.63
CA LEU A 17 -2.42 25.27 4.07
C LEU A 17 -3.47 25.09 5.16
N LEU A 18 -3.11 24.46 6.29
CA LEU A 18 -3.96 24.31 7.46
C LEU A 18 -4.43 25.68 7.97
N SER A 19 -3.49 26.61 8.18
CA SER A 19 -3.76 27.98 8.63
C SER A 19 -4.67 28.76 7.66
N LEU A 20 -4.45 28.58 6.36
CA LEU A 20 -5.29 29.19 5.32
C LEU A 20 -6.72 28.64 5.36
N ALA A 21 -6.90 27.33 5.51
CA ALA A 21 -8.23 26.71 5.58
C ALA A 21 -9.05 27.25 6.76
N LEU A 22 -8.44 27.34 7.95
CA LEU A 22 -9.07 27.89 9.13
C LEU A 22 -9.41 29.38 8.96
N LYS A 23 -8.50 30.18 8.39
CA LYS A 23 -8.70 31.59 8.11
C LYS A 23 -9.82 31.86 7.10
N GLU A 24 -9.97 31.00 6.10
CA GLU A 24 -11.00 31.13 5.05
C GLU A 24 -12.37 30.54 5.49
N GLY A 25 -12.48 30.04 6.73
CA GLY A 25 -13.74 29.69 7.39
C GLY A 25 -14.03 28.20 7.53
N ALA A 26 -13.03 27.35 7.48
CA ALA A 26 -13.17 25.96 7.97
C ALA A 26 -13.25 25.97 9.51
N ALA A 27 -14.20 25.24 10.08
CA ALA A 27 -14.29 25.01 11.52
C ALA A 27 -13.20 24.05 12.00
N GLU A 28 -12.93 23.03 11.19
CA GLU A 28 -11.85 22.06 11.38
C GLU A 28 -11.17 21.83 10.04
N ALA A 29 -9.89 21.50 10.09
CA ALA A 29 -9.12 21.18 8.89
C ALA A 29 -8.03 20.15 9.19
N GLU A 30 -7.72 19.34 8.20
CA GLU A 30 -6.65 18.34 8.22
C GLU A 30 -5.90 18.37 6.91
N VAL A 31 -4.58 18.25 6.99
CA VAL A 31 -3.70 18.16 5.83
C VAL A 31 -2.96 16.83 5.90
N TYR A 32 -3.13 16.02 4.87
CA TYR A 32 -2.27 14.87 4.59
C TYR A 32 -1.26 15.25 3.52
N GLY A 33 0.00 14.92 3.76
CA GLY A 33 1.07 15.18 2.81
C GLY A 33 1.93 13.94 2.57
N MET A 34 2.47 13.86 1.37
CA MET A 34 3.43 12.82 1.03
C MET A 34 4.52 13.35 0.12
N VAL A 35 5.72 12.86 0.33
CA VAL A 35 6.86 13.01 -0.58
C VAL A 35 7.55 11.66 -0.70
N GLY A 36 7.86 11.26 -1.92
CA GLY A 36 8.45 9.95 -2.16
C GLY A 36 9.28 9.91 -3.44
N ARG A 37 10.05 8.84 -3.52
CA ARG A 37 10.84 8.44 -4.67
C ARG A 37 10.53 6.99 -4.99
N SER A 38 10.37 6.68 -6.26
CA SER A 38 10.34 5.30 -6.75
C SER A 38 11.42 5.08 -7.81
N VAL A 39 11.95 3.88 -7.82
CA VAL A 39 12.78 3.34 -8.92
C VAL A 39 12.09 2.07 -9.38
N ASP A 40 11.68 2.08 -10.63
CA ASP A 40 10.88 1.02 -11.23
C ASP A 40 11.59 0.45 -12.44
N VAL A 41 11.68 -0.88 -12.52
CA VAL A 41 12.27 -1.62 -13.65
C VAL A 41 11.25 -2.64 -14.12
N ASP A 42 10.81 -2.47 -15.37
CA ASP A 42 9.89 -3.39 -16.02
C ASP A 42 10.63 -4.35 -16.95
N LEU A 43 10.27 -5.62 -16.82
CA LEU A 43 10.77 -6.71 -17.65
C LEU A 43 9.72 -7.13 -18.66
N ARG A 44 10.16 -7.37 -19.88
CA ARG A 44 9.35 -8.00 -20.91
C ARG A 44 10.15 -9.08 -21.63
N ARG A 45 9.68 -10.32 -21.50
CA ARG A 45 10.43 -11.49 -21.94
C ARG A 45 11.84 -11.49 -21.30
N GLU A 46 12.89 -11.55 -22.09
CA GLU A 46 14.27 -11.73 -21.65
C GLU A 46 15.03 -10.40 -21.44
N TYR A 47 14.38 -9.24 -21.46
CA TYR A 47 15.08 -7.95 -21.38
C TYR A 47 14.33 -6.91 -20.53
N VAL A 48 15.08 -5.94 -20.06
CA VAL A 48 14.55 -4.74 -19.43
C VAL A 48 13.85 -3.89 -20.49
N GLU A 49 12.54 -3.70 -20.38
CA GLU A 49 11.77 -2.86 -21.29
C GLU A 49 11.88 -1.39 -20.91
N MET A 50 11.81 -1.11 -19.60
CA MET A 50 11.88 0.23 -19.06
C MET A 50 12.56 0.24 -17.70
N ALA A 51 13.32 1.30 -17.43
CA ALA A 51 13.76 1.66 -16.11
C ALA A 51 13.47 3.14 -15.88
N SER A 52 12.85 3.47 -14.77
CA SER A 52 12.47 4.85 -14.46
C SER A 52 12.74 5.19 -13.00
N GLU A 53 13.04 6.46 -12.76
CA GLU A 53 13.11 7.06 -11.43
C GLU A 53 12.11 8.20 -11.36
N SER A 54 11.22 8.16 -10.37
CA SER A 54 10.17 9.14 -10.20
C SER A 54 10.20 9.77 -8.82
N TYR A 55 9.83 11.04 -8.76
CA TYR A 55 9.68 11.78 -7.50
C TYR A 55 8.25 12.29 -7.41
N HIS A 56 7.62 12.05 -6.27
CA HIS A 56 6.24 12.42 -6.02
C HIS A 56 6.16 13.33 -4.79
N CYS A 57 5.36 14.38 -4.86
CA CYS A 57 5.00 15.18 -3.71
C CYS A 57 3.59 15.73 -3.88
N GLY A 58 2.88 15.91 -2.76
CA GLY A 58 1.56 16.49 -2.78
C GLY A 58 0.99 16.72 -1.40
N LEU A 59 0.01 17.63 -1.34
CA LEU A 59 -0.80 17.90 -0.16
C LEU A 59 -2.28 17.69 -0.51
N GLY A 60 -3.00 16.99 0.37
CA GLY A 60 -4.44 16.90 0.40
C GLY A 60 -4.99 17.66 1.61
N LEU A 61 -6.04 18.42 1.41
CA LEU A 61 -6.77 19.13 2.48
C LEU A 61 -8.16 18.56 2.61
N ARG A 62 -8.53 18.18 3.83
CA ARG A 62 -9.90 17.96 4.27
C ARG A 62 -10.32 19.17 5.09
N ALA A 63 -11.39 19.84 4.69
CA ALA A 63 -11.94 20.99 5.39
C ALA A 63 -13.38 20.71 5.84
N VAL A 64 -13.71 21.10 7.07
CA VAL A 64 -15.05 20.94 7.65
C VAL A 64 -15.67 22.31 7.82
N VAL A 65 -16.86 22.49 7.26
CA VAL A 65 -17.64 23.74 7.34
C VAL A 65 -19.06 23.39 7.75
N ASP A 66 -19.52 23.85 8.90
CA ASP A 66 -20.86 23.60 9.44
C ASP A 66 -21.24 22.10 9.47
N GLY A 67 -20.26 21.24 9.77
CA GLY A 67 -20.42 19.77 9.77
C GLY A 67 -20.43 19.14 8.37
N ALA A 68 -20.18 19.90 7.32
CA ALA A 68 -19.99 19.38 5.97
C ALA A 68 -18.51 19.19 5.66
N VAL A 69 -18.15 18.08 5.03
CA VAL A 69 -16.76 17.71 4.72
C VAL A 69 -16.47 17.93 3.24
N GLY A 70 -15.38 18.63 2.94
CA GLY A 70 -14.91 18.85 1.57
C GLY A 70 -13.42 18.61 1.42
N PHE A 71 -12.99 18.24 0.21
CA PHE A 71 -11.62 17.87 -0.11
C PHE A 71 -11.08 18.67 -1.29
N SER A 72 -9.78 18.91 -1.27
CA SER A 72 -9.02 19.42 -2.40
C SER A 72 -7.55 19.04 -2.22
N SER A 73 -6.81 18.88 -3.32
CA SER A 73 -5.38 18.53 -3.28
C SER A 73 -4.59 19.25 -4.36
N SER A 74 -3.29 19.33 -4.19
CA SER A 74 -2.35 19.83 -5.20
C SER A 74 -0.94 19.29 -4.99
N SER A 75 -0.21 19.10 -6.07
CA SER A 75 1.23 18.94 -6.09
C SER A 75 1.98 20.28 -6.31
N ASP A 76 1.26 21.37 -6.56
CA ASP A 76 1.82 22.72 -6.74
C ASP A 76 1.61 23.54 -5.46
N MET A 77 2.70 23.74 -4.72
CA MET A 77 2.70 24.51 -3.45
C MET A 77 2.45 26.03 -3.64
N ALA A 78 2.46 26.55 -4.86
CA ALA A 78 2.05 27.92 -5.14
C ALA A 78 0.52 28.09 -5.05
N GLN A 79 -0.26 27.01 -5.09
CA GLN A 79 -1.72 27.06 -5.15
C GLN A 79 -2.43 26.81 -3.82
N LEU A 80 -1.76 26.89 -2.68
CA LEU A 80 -2.32 26.56 -1.36
C LEU A 80 -3.62 27.30 -1.06
N LYS A 81 -3.72 28.58 -1.42
CA LYS A 81 -4.95 29.36 -1.23
C LYS A 81 -6.11 28.82 -2.08
N PHE A 82 -5.84 28.43 -3.31
CA PHE A 82 -6.84 27.83 -4.19
C PHE A 82 -7.31 26.48 -3.64
N VAL A 83 -6.40 25.65 -3.11
CA VAL A 83 -6.71 24.36 -2.45
C VAL A 83 -7.63 24.59 -1.26
N ALA A 84 -7.29 25.53 -0.36
CA ALA A 84 -8.10 25.84 0.81
C ALA A 84 -9.53 26.28 0.42
N MET A 85 -9.65 27.21 -0.52
CA MET A 85 -10.95 27.71 -0.97
C MET A 85 -11.76 26.65 -1.71
N SER A 86 -11.11 25.74 -2.43
CA SER A 86 -11.76 24.65 -3.17
C SER A 86 -12.32 23.59 -2.22
N ALA A 87 -11.58 23.19 -1.18
CA ALA A 87 -12.06 22.27 -0.15
C ALA A 87 -13.28 22.87 0.60
N ILE A 88 -13.21 24.14 0.99
CA ILE A 88 -14.33 24.84 1.65
C ILE A 88 -15.56 24.92 0.75
N ARG A 89 -15.40 25.25 -0.54
CA ARG A 89 -16.51 25.24 -1.50
C ARG A 89 -17.10 23.86 -1.70
N SER A 90 -16.24 22.82 -1.76
CA SER A 90 -16.66 21.43 -1.84
C SER A 90 -17.52 21.03 -0.62
N ALA A 91 -17.07 21.37 0.61
CA ALA A 91 -17.83 21.15 1.83
C ALA A 91 -19.22 21.82 1.77
N ARG A 92 -19.27 23.11 1.44
CA ARG A 92 -20.54 23.85 1.35
C ARG A 92 -21.49 23.29 0.30
N ALA A 93 -20.96 22.80 -0.83
CA ALA A 93 -21.77 22.21 -1.89
C ALA A 93 -22.33 20.83 -1.52
N ARG A 94 -21.60 20.05 -0.72
CA ARG A 94 -22.03 18.74 -0.24
C ARG A 94 -23.15 18.83 0.79
N GLY A 95 -23.15 19.87 1.60
CA GLY A 95 -24.08 20.04 2.71
C GLY A 95 -23.67 19.26 3.95
N ARG A 96 -24.37 19.55 5.05
CA ARG A 96 -24.08 18.99 6.37
C ARG A 96 -24.20 17.46 6.39
N ASP A 97 -23.24 16.83 7.05
CA ASP A 97 -23.26 15.42 7.42
C ASP A 97 -23.63 15.32 8.91
N ASP A 98 -24.82 14.84 9.22
CA ASP A 98 -25.28 14.72 10.61
C ASP A 98 -24.54 13.62 11.40
N THR A 99 -23.75 12.81 10.72
CA THR A 99 -22.90 11.79 11.36
C THR A 99 -21.48 12.29 11.66
N TRP A 100 -21.11 13.48 11.16
CA TRP A 100 -19.82 14.09 11.48
C TRP A 100 -19.74 14.46 12.95
N ILE A 101 -18.69 14.02 13.63
CA ILE A 101 -18.44 14.36 15.04
C ILE A 101 -17.32 15.38 15.14
N ALA A 102 -16.10 15.01 14.88
CA ALA A 102 -14.91 15.86 14.93
C ALA A 102 -13.71 15.14 14.27
N LEU A 103 -12.65 15.88 13.98
CA LEU A 103 -11.33 15.31 13.68
C LEU A 103 -10.73 14.66 14.94
N PRO A 104 -9.87 13.62 14.76
CA PRO A 104 -9.18 12.97 15.87
C PRO A 104 -8.35 13.96 16.70
N GLN A 105 -8.25 13.65 17.99
CA GLN A 105 -7.36 14.35 18.93
C GLN A 105 -5.99 13.67 18.95
N PRO A 106 -4.91 14.37 19.34
CA PRO A 106 -3.59 13.78 19.50
C PRO A 106 -3.60 12.64 20.54
N GLU A 107 -3.09 11.50 20.13
CA GLU A 107 -2.85 10.35 21.01
C GLU A 107 -1.39 9.91 20.91
N ARG A 108 -0.95 9.07 21.84
CA ARG A 108 0.40 8.52 21.80
C ARG A 108 0.49 7.42 20.74
N VAL A 109 1.34 7.61 19.75
CA VAL A 109 1.67 6.60 18.73
C VAL A 109 2.84 5.72 19.17
N THR A 110 2.87 4.50 18.65
CA THR A 110 4.01 3.57 18.76
C THR A 110 4.54 3.36 17.35
N GLU A 111 5.84 3.58 17.17
CA GLU A 111 6.47 3.36 15.85
C GLU A 111 6.73 1.86 15.65
N PRO A 112 6.28 1.25 14.56
CA PRO A 112 6.62 -0.14 14.23
C PRO A 112 8.09 -0.24 13.84
N GLU A 113 8.74 -1.31 14.29
CA GLU A 113 10.14 -1.57 13.96
C GLU A 113 10.28 -2.09 12.51
N GLY A 114 11.41 -1.78 11.86
CA GLY A 114 11.81 -2.40 10.59
C GLY A 114 11.01 -1.97 9.36
N ILE A 115 10.37 -0.80 9.39
CA ILE A 115 9.62 -0.26 8.23
C ILE A 115 10.49 0.59 7.29
N TYR A 116 11.73 0.89 7.67
CA TYR A 116 12.64 1.71 6.88
C TYR A 116 14.02 1.07 6.73
N ASP A 117 14.53 1.04 5.50
CA ASP A 117 15.89 0.65 5.15
C ASP A 117 16.60 1.76 4.38
N ARG A 118 17.67 2.32 4.97
CA ARG A 118 18.48 3.37 4.36
C ARG A 118 19.17 2.93 3.05
N ARG A 119 19.43 1.65 2.86
CA ARG A 119 20.04 1.14 1.63
C ARG A 119 19.00 1.16 0.50
N LEU A 120 17.79 0.72 0.80
CA LEU A 120 16.66 0.74 -0.13
C LEU A 120 16.28 2.18 -0.51
N ASP A 121 16.26 3.10 0.46
CA ASP A 121 16.03 4.53 0.23
C ASP A 121 17.00 5.16 -0.78
N LYS A 122 18.23 4.63 -0.87
CA LYS A 122 19.31 5.17 -1.71
C LYS A 122 19.65 4.33 -2.92
N ILE A 123 18.88 3.30 -3.19
CA ILE A 123 19.13 2.39 -4.31
C ILE A 123 19.19 3.17 -5.64
N SER A 124 20.14 2.83 -6.49
CA SER A 124 20.25 3.42 -7.82
C SER A 124 19.40 2.65 -8.86
N PRO A 125 19.04 3.29 -9.98
CA PRO A 125 18.39 2.58 -11.08
C PRO A 125 19.22 1.39 -11.62
N GLU A 126 20.55 1.52 -11.63
CA GLU A 126 21.46 0.48 -12.07
C GLU A 126 21.39 -0.75 -11.14
N GLU A 127 21.37 -0.53 -9.81
CA GLU A 127 21.22 -1.63 -8.85
C GLU A 127 19.86 -2.32 -8.99
N CYS A 128 18.78 -1.57 -9.27
CA CYS A 128 17.46 -2.15 -9.55
C CYS A 128 17.46 -2.99 -10.84
N ILE A 129 18.18 -2.56 -11.88
CA ILE A 129 18.37 -3.32 -13.13
C ILE A 129 19.12 -4.63 -12.85
N ASP A 130 20.15 -4.61 -12.03
CA ASP A 130 20.89 -5.82 -11.65
C ASP A 130 19.99 -6.81 -10.91
N ILE A 131 19.13 -6.32 -10.01
CA ILE A 131 18.14 -7.16 -9.32
C ILE A 131 17.13 -7.73 -10.31
N ALA A 132 16.64 -6.92 -11.27
CA ALA A 132 15.72 -7.38 -12.31
C ALA A 132 16.35 -8.45 -13.21
N HIS A 133 17.65 -8.33 -13.53
CA HIS A 133 18.37 -9.39 -14.24
C HIS A 133 18.45 -10.70 -13.43
N SER A 134 18.50 -10.62 -12.09
CA SER A 134 18.45 -11.83 -11.26
C SER A 134 17.11 -12.56 -11.33
N LEU A 135 15.98 -11.85 -11.52
CA LEU A 135 14.67 -12.46 -11.80
C LEU A 135 14.71 -13.27 -13.10
N LEU A 136 15.23 -12.66 -14.18
CA LEU A 136 15.37 -13.33 -15.48
C LEU A 136 16.28 -14.56 -15.39
N ALA A 137 17.42 -14.43 -14.71
CA ALA A 137 18.33 -15.52 -14.50
C ALA A 137 17.65 -16.71 -13.80
N GLY A 138 16.87 -16.45 -12.75
CA GLY A 138 16.11 -17.47 -12.05
C GLY A 138 15.07 -18.18 -12.92
N CYS A 139 14.28 -17.45 -13.69
CA CYS A 139 13.31 -18.05 -14.60
C CYS A 139 13.98 -18.92 -15.67
N ASN A 140 15.10 -18.46 -16.23
CA ASN A 140 15.85 -19.14 -17.29
C ASN A 140 16.59 -20.41 -16.80
N GLU A 141 16.73 -20.63 -15.48
CA GLU A 141 17.20 -21.91 -14.92
C GLU A 141 16.20 -23.04 -15.11
N VAL A 142 14.93 -22.74 -15.35
CA VAL A 142 13.87 -23.74 -15.46
C VAL A 142 13.67 -24.15 -16.90
N ASP A 143 14.14 -25.34 -17.23
CA ASP A 143 14.00 -25.89 -18.58
C ASP A 143 12.54 -25.92 -19.05
N GLY A 144 12.25 -25.34 -20.21
CA GLY A 144 10.91 -25.25 -20.80
C GLY A 144 10.00 -24.17 -20.22
N ALA A 145 10.52 -23.28 -19.36
CA ALA A 145 9.87 -22.06 -18.95
C ALA A 145 10.50 -20.84 -19.63
N GLU A 146 9.69 -19.86 -19.96
CA GLU A 146 10.10 -18.59 -20.57
C GLU A 146 9.53 -17.43 -19.75
N PRO A 147 10.30 -16.35 -19.47
CA PRO A 147 9.75 -15.15 -18.83
C PRO A 147 8.80 -14.44 -19.78
N VAL A 148 7.68 -13.91 -19.25
CA VAL A 148 6.67 -13.15 -19.98
C VAL A 148 6.73 -11.67 -19.60
N SER A 149 6.57 -11.41 -18.32
CA SER A 149 6.60 -10.07 -17.72
C SER A 149 7.09 -10.16 -16.28
N GLY A 150 7.50 -9.05 -15.74
CA GLY A 150 7.92 -8.93 -14.35
C GLY A 150 8.55 -7.58 -14.09
N GLY A 151 9.14 -7.44 -12.93
CA GLY A 151 9.83 -6.20 -12.60
C GLY A 151 10.24 -6.10 -11.15
N VAL A 152 10.90 -4.99 -10.87
CA VAL A 152 11.33 -4.58 -9.53
C VAL A 152 10.90 -3.15 -9.30
N ALA A 153 10.25 -2.88 -8.20
CA ALA A 153 9.91 -1.54 -7.74
C ALA A 153 10.54 -1.31 -6.35
N CYS A 154 11.27 -0.22 -6.22
CA CYS A 154 11.88 0.22 -4.97
C CYS A 154 11.35 1.61 -4.62
N VAL A 155 10.61 1.70 -3.51
CA VAL A 155 9.91 2.90 -3.09
C VAL A 155 10.43 3.35 -1.74
N SER A 156 10.63 4.64 -1.58
CA SER A 156 10.92 5.32 -0.32
C SER A 156 10.04 6.55 -0.22
N GLY A 157 9.43 6.76 0.94
CA GLY A 157 8.52 7.88 1.11
C GLY A 157 8.35 8.33 2.55
N THR A 158 8.03 9.60 2.71
CA THR A 158 7.60 10.20 3.97
C THR A 158 6.16 10.66 3.81
N GLY A 159 5.28 10.11 4.64
CA GLY A 159 3.90 10.54 4.81
C GLY A 159 3.74 11.33 6.10
N PHE A 160 2.80 12.28 6.14
CA PHE A 160 2.51 13.02 7.37
C PHE A 160 1.06 13.50 7.41
N VAL A 161 0.56 13.68 8.63
CA VAL A 161 -0.77 14.22 8.92
C VAL A 161 -0.65 15.36 9.91
N LEU A 162 -1.32 16.48 9.59
CA LEU A 162 -1.47 17.64 10.45
C LEU A 162 -2.96 17.97 10.56
N ASN A 163 -3.50 18.21 11.75
CA ASN A 163 -4.87 18.67 11.86
C ASN A 163 -5.05 19.83 12.84
N SER A 164 -6.23 20.46 12.79
CA SER A 164 -6.59 21.60 13.65
C SER A 164 -6.80 21.25 15.11
N GLN A 165 -6.81 19.96 15.47
CA GLN A 165 -6.91 19.49 16.85
C GLN A 165 -5.53 19.28 17.48
N GLY A 166 -4.44 19.45 16.72
CA GLY A 166 -3.06 19.39 17.21
C GLY A 166 -2.32 18.09 16.85
N ILE A 167 -2.88 17.23 16.01
CA ILE A 167 -2.11 16.12 15.44
C ILE A 167 -1.02 16.70 14.54
N GLU A 168 0.20 16.20 14.71
CA GLU A 168 1.36 16.40 13.84
C GLU A 168 2.21 15.13 13.87
N LEU A 169 2.02 14.27 12.90
CA LEU A 169 2.64 12.97 12.79
C LEU A 169 3.35 12.82 11.45
N VAL A 170 4.54 12.24 11.48
CA VAL A 170 5.39 12.03 10.30
C VAL A 170 5.96 10.62 10.36
N GLU A 171 5.90 9.90 9.26
CA GLU A 171 6.48 8.56 9.14
C GLU A 171 7.23 8.43 7.82
N THR A 172 8.41 7.79 7.87
CA THR A 172 9.19 7.45 6.68
C THR A 172 9.29 5.93 6.56
N SER A 173 9.02 5.42 5.38
CA SER A 173 9.07 4.00 5.12
C SER A 173 9.68 3.66 3.76
N THR A 174 10.08 2.41 3.60
CA THR A 174 10.60 1.86 2.36
C THR A 174 9.83 0.60 1.98
N LEU A 175 9.76 0.32 0.68
CA LEU A 175 9.14 -0.90 0.15
C LEU A 175 9.89 -1.33 -1.10
N MET A 176 10.26 -2.59 -1.14
CA MET A 176 10.74 -3.27 -2.34
C MET A 176 9.73 -4.33 -2.75
N GLN A 177 9.42 -4.33 -4.03
CA GLN A 177 8.54 -5.32 -4.65
C GLN A 177 9.24 -5.92 -5.85
N ALA A 178 9.07 -7.21 -6.06
CA ALA A 178 9.54 -7.90 -7.25
C ALA A 178 8.50 -8.93 -7.67
N SER A 179 8.32 -9.11 -8.96
CA SER A 179 7.40 -10.11 -9.50
C SER A 179 7.92 -10.68 -10.83
N MET A 180 7.51 -11.92 -11.10
CA MET A 180 7.79 -12.58 -12.37
C MET A 180 6.57 -13.39 -12.78
N GLU A 181 6.18 -13.27 -14.05
CA GLU A 181 5.27 -14.16 -14.74
C GLU A 181 6.05 -14.97 -15.77
N ALA A 182 5.88 -16.27 -15.75
CA ALA A 182 6.52 -17.20 -16.68
C ALA A 182 5.46 -18.01 -17.43
N ILE A 183 5.81 -18.49 -18.60
CA ILE A 183 5.01 -19.39 -19.42
C ILE A 183 5.78 -20.66 -19.72
N ALA A 184 5.11 -21.79 -19.72
CA ALA A 184 5.65 -23.05 -20.19
C ALA A 184 4.79 -23.60 -21.32
N ARG A 185 5.42 -24.24 -22.33
CA ARG A 185 4.77 -24.75 -23.53
C ARG A 185 5.19 -26.19 -23.82
N ARG A 186 4.19 -27.00 -24.09
CA ARG A 186 4.36 -28.36 -24.68
C ARG A 186 3.24 -28.58 -25.70
N GLU A 187 2.36 -29.56 -25.47
CA GLU A 187 1.11 -29.75 -26.22
C GLU A 187 0.06 -28.74 -25.79
N ASP A 188 0.16 -28.25 -24.57
CA ASP A 188 -0.63 -27.18 -23.93
C ASP A 188 0.25 -26.00 -23.51
N VAL A 189 -0.37 -24.99 -22.96
CA VAL A 189 0.27 -23.78 -22.46
C VAL A 189 -0.19 -23.55 -21.02
N ALA A 190 0.77 -23.31 -20.15
CA ALA A 190 0.50 -22.94 -18.77
C ALA A 190 1.35 -21.74 -18.33
N THR A 191 0.83 -20.99 -17.36
CA THR A 191 1.52 -19.85 -16.75
C THR A 191 1.79 -20.13 -15.29
N GLY A 192 2.80 -19.43 -14.76
CA GLY A 192 3.10 -19.38 -13.34
C GLY A 192 3.59 -18.01 -12.97
N SER A 193 3.28 -17.57 -11.78
CA SER A 193 3.71 -16.28 -11.27
C SER A 193 4.20 -16.40 -9.83
N GLU A 194 5.15 -15.56 -9.48
CA GLU A 194 5.62 -15.41 -8.10
C GLU A 194 5.95 -13.95 -7.83
N PHE A 195 5.86 -13.54 -6.58
CA PHE A 195 6.19 -12.19 -6.16
C PHE A 195 6.90 -12.18 -4.81
N PHE A 196 7.54 -11.06 -4.52
CA PHE A 196 8.24 -10.79 -3.29
C PHE A 196 7.99 -9.35 -2.85
N ASN A 197 7.76 -9.15 -1.56
CA ASN A 197 7.65 -7.83 -0.93
C ASN A 197 8.52 -7.78 0.31
N SER A 198 9.22 -6.66 0.52
CA SER A 198 10.04 -6.43 1.72
C SER A 198 10.16 -4.95 2.03
N ARG A 199 10.30 -4.62 3.30
CA ARG A 199 10.71 -3.29 3.76
C ARG A 199 12.22 -3.05 3.61
N HIS A 200 12.97 -4.13 3.38
CA HIS A 200 14.43 -4.12 3.30
C HIS A 200 14.93 -4.51 1.91
N LEU A 201 16.10 -4.01 1.56
CA LEU A 201 16.74 -4.28 0.29
C LEU A 201 17.24 -5.73 0.21
N GLU A 202 16.76 -6.43 -0.81
CA GLU A 202 17.27 -7.75 -1.23
C GLU A 202 17.93 -7.63 -2.61
N LEU A 203 19.19 -8.04 -2.69
CA LEU A 203 20.00 -7.85 -3.90
C LEU A 203 19.79 -8.92 -4.98
N SER A 204 19.06 -9.99 -4.68
CA SER A 204 18.82 -11.07 -5.64
C SER A 204 17.40 -11.60 -5.54
N MET A 205 16.70 -11.58 -6.66
CA MET A 205 15.35 -12.11 -6.83
C MET A 205 15.33 -13.39 -7.67
N GLN A 206 16.49 -14.07 -7.79
CA GLN A 206 16.65 -15.30 -8.58
C GLN A 206 15.65 -16.40 -8.16
N SER A 207 15.38 -16.53 -6.85
CA SER A 207 14.41 -17.50 -6.34
C SER A 207 12.98 -17.19 -6.81
N VAL A 208 12.60 -15.92 -6.91
CA VAL A 208 11.26 -15.49 -7.39
C VAL A 208 11.09 -15.87 -8.86
N GLY A 209 12.07 -15.55 -9.69
CA GLY A 209 12.05 -15.94 -11.11
C GLY A 209 12.00 -17.46 -11.30
N ARG A 210 12.81 -18.21 -10.55
CA ARG A 210 12.82 -19.67 -10.62
C ARG A 210 11.48 -20.29 -10.20
N LEU A 211 10.90 -19.83 -9.09
CA LEU A 211 9.60 -20.33 -8.62
C LEU A 211 8.47 -20.04 -9.62
N ALA A 212 8.45 -18.87 -10.27
CA ALA A 212 7.51 -18.58 -11.33
C ALA A 212 7.61 -19.56 -12.49
N GLY A 213 8.85 -19.85 -12.96
CA GLY A 213 9.11 -20.85 -13.99
C GLY A 213 8.71 -22.27 -13.58
N GLU A 214 9.04 -22.68 -12.36
CA GLU A 214 8.64 -23.99 -11.81
C GLU A 214 7.12 -24.14 -11.75
N MET A 215 6.39 -23.08 -11.36
CA MET A 215 4.92 -23.08 -11.35
C MET A 215 4.34 -23.21 -12.75
N ALA A 216 4.84 -22.46 -13.72
CA ALA A 216 4.40 -22.55 -15.11
C ALA A 216 4.58 -23.98 -15.63
N ARG A 217 5.76 -24.57 -15.41
CA ARG A 217 6.07 -25.94 -15.82
C ARG A 217 5.23 -26.98 -15.10
N ALA A 218 5.00 -26.85 -13.80
CA ALA A 218 4.18 -27.77 -13.02
C ALA A 218 2.69 -27.73 -13.39
N SER A 219 2.23 -26.63 -13.98
CA SER A 219 0.85 -26.45 -14.41
C SER A 219 0.54 -27.03 -15.80
N LEU A 220 1.57 -27.52 -16.53
CA LEU A 220 1.35 -28.21 -17.80
C LEU A 220 0.67 -29.57 -17.59
N GLY A 221 -0.14 -29.99 -18.56
CA GLY A 221 -0.85 -31.26 -18.54
C GLY A 221 -2.01 -31.30 -17.55
N GLY A 222 -2.53 -30.12 -17.16
CA GLY A 222 -3.69 -30.01 -16.28
C GLY A 222 -4.93 -30.69 -16.87
N ALA A 223 -5.65 -31.43 -16.03
CA ALA A 223 -6.92 -32.08 -16.39
C ALA A 223 -8.07 -31.46 -15.60
N THR A 224 -9.28 -31.61 -16.16
CA THR A 224 -10.50 -31.23 -15.42
C THR A 224 -10.65 -32.13 -14.21
N GLY A 225 -10.67 -31.54 -13.01
CA GLY A 225 -10.94 -32.28 -11.78
C GLY A 225 -12.38 -32.74 -11.68
N GLU A 226 -12.59 -33.87 -11.02
CA GLU A 226 -13.94 -34.34 -10.67
C GLU A 226 -14.50 -33.49 -9.53
N GLY A 227 -15.81 -33.21 -9.55
CA GLY A 227 -16.48 -32.54 -8.43
C GLY A 227 -16.53 -33.45 -7.21
N GLY A 228 -16.27 -32.91 -6.01
CA GLY A 228 -16.28 -33.72 -4.80
C GLY A 228 -15.88 -32.93 -3.55
N ARG A 229 -15.76 -33.67 -2.45
CA ARG A 229 -15.24 -33.18 -1.19
C ARG A 229 -13.79 -33.62 -1.08
N PHE A 230 -12.87 -32.66 -0.93
CA PHE A 230 -11.43 -32.89 -0.88
C PHE A 230 -10.80 -32.23 0.35
N ASP A 231 -9.74 -32.83 0.84
CA ASP A 231 -8.81 -32.12 1.71
C ASP A 231 -7.92 -31.22 0.83
N VAL A 232 -7.79 -29.94 1.19
CA VAL A 232 -7.11 -28.95 0.37
C VAL A 232 -5.95 -28.34 1.15
N LEU A 233 -4.75 -28.35 0.57
CA LEU A 233 -3.60 -27.61 1.06
C LEU A 233 -3.43 -26.34 0.22
N LEU A 234 -3.64 -25.18 0.85
CA LEU A 234 -3.47 -23.88 0.19
C LEU A 234 -2.05 -23.33 0.41
N ARG A 235 -1.43 -22.83 -0.65
CA ARG A 235 -0.20 -22.04 -0.54
C ARG A 235 -0.51 -20.65 0.06
N PRO A 236 0.48 -19.96 0.67
CA PRO A 236 0.26 -18.66 1.31
C PRO A 236 -0.46 -17.64 0.42
N LEU A 237 -0.09 -17.52 -0.86
CA LEU A 237 -0.76 -16.61 -1.80
C LEU A 237 -2.24 -16.96 -1.98
N ALA A 238 -2.56 -18.24 -2.16
CA ALA A 238 -3.96 -18.66 -2.31
C ALA A 238 -4.79 -18.39 -1.03
N VAL A 239 -4.16 -18.50 0.15
CA VAL A 239 -4.78 -18.09 1.42
C VAL A 239 -5.03 -16.59 1.44
N ALA A 240 -4.04 -15.78 1.05
CA ALA A 240 -4.15 -14.32 1.03
C ALA A 240 -5.28 -13.85 0.09
N GLU A 241 -5.31 -14.38 -1.15
CA GLU A 241 -6.37 -14.07 -2.13
C GLU A 241 -7.76 -14.49 -1.64
N LEU A 242 -7.87 -15.66 -1.00
CA LEU A 242 -9.13 -16.13 -0.43
C LEU A 242 -9.61 -15.22 0.71
N LEU A 243 -8.69 -14.82 1.60
CA LEU A 243 -9.02 -13.92 2.71
C LEU A 243 -9.40 -12.54 2.19
N GLU A 244 -8.65 -11.95 1.28
CA GLU A 244 -8.93 -10.65 0.68
C GLU A 244 -10.30 -10.64 -0.02
N GLY A 245 -10.54 -11.60 -0.90
CA GLY A 245 -11.76 -11.64 -1.72
C GLY A 245 -13.03 -12.02 -0.96
N ALA A 246 -12.94 -12.83 0.09
CA ALA A 246 -14.11 -13.40 0.74
C ALA A 246 -14.31 -13.00 2.20
N PHE A 247 -13.27 -12.55 2.90
CA PHE A 247 -13.33 -12.40 4.35
C PHE A 247 -13.02 -10.98 4.85
N LEU A 248 -11.91 -10.36 4.42
CA LEU A 248 -11.45 -9.08 4.98
C LEU A 248 -12.49 -7.97 4.81
N THR A 249 -13.15 -7.88 3.67
CA THR A 249 -14.24 -6.91 3.43
C THR A 249 -15.42 -7.08 4.38
N SER A 250 -15.61 -8.28 4.94
CA SER A 250 -16.67 -8.56 5.92
C SER A 250 -16.33 -8.06 7.32
N LEU A 251 -15.06 -7.76 7.61
CA LEU A 251 -14.59 -7.21 8.89
C LEU A 251 -14.64 -5.67 8.92
N GLU A 252 -14.72 -5.02 7.76
CA GLU A 252 -14.76 -3.56 7.68
C GLU A 252 -15.98 -2.98 8.38
N ALA A 253 -15.76 -1.95 9.20
CA ALA A 253 -16.83 -1.25 9.93
C ALA A 253 -17.91 -0.73 8.98
N ASP A 254 -17.55 -0.19 7.82
CA ASP A 254 -18.47 0.29 6.79
C ASP A 254 -19.39 -0.83 6.28
N SER A 255 -18.85 -2.01 6.03
CA SER A 255 -19.62 -3.18 5.60
C SER A 255 -20.58 -3.67 6.68
N ILE A 256 -20.15 -3.65 7.95
CA ILE A 256 -20.98 -4.02 9.10
C ILE A 256 -22.11 -3.01 9.33
N GLN A 257 -21.79 -1.70 9.34
CA GLN A 257 -22.76 -0.63 9.57
C GLN A 257 -23.82 -0.58 8.48
N LYS A 258 -23.42 -0.74 7.22
CA LYS A 258 -24.33 -0.77 6.07
C LYS A 258 -25.08 -2.11 5.89
N GLY A 259 -24.88 -3.09 6.77
CA GLY A 259 -25.56 -4.38 6.72
C GLY A 259 -25.13 -5.29 5.56
N ARG A 260 -23.93 -5.06 5.00
CA ARG A 260 -23.36 -5.85 3.89
C ARG A 260 -22.54 -7.04 4.37
N SER A 261 -22.17 -7.08 5.66
CA SER A 261 -21.36 -8.15 6.26
C SER A 261 -22.25 -9.21 6.88
N SER A 262 -21.95 -10.49 6.59
CA SER A 262 -22.54 -11.66 7.26
C SER A 262 -22.11 -11.80 8.74
N LEU A 263 -21.09 -11.06 9.17
CA LEU A 263 -20.59 -11.05 10.54
C LEU A 263 -21.28 -10.01 11.43
N ARG A 264 -22.20 -9.22 10.89
CA ARG A 264 -22.95 -8.23 11.65
C ARG A 264 -23.70 -8.89 12.83
N GLY A 265 -23.41 -8.38 14.04
CA GLY A 265 -24.05 -8.87 15.28
C GLY A 265 -23.46 -10.17 15.84
N ARG A 266 -22.40 -10.68 15.25
CA ARG A 266 -21.74 -11.93 15.68
C ARG A 266 -20.49 -11.74 16.52
N LEU A 267 -20.33 -10.57 17.11
CA LEU A 267 -19.20 -10.27 17.98
C LEU A 267 -19.20 -11.25 19.18
N GLY A 268 -18.07 -11.91 19.44
CA GLY A 268 -17.91 -12.93 20.47
C GLY A 268 -18.34 -14.34 20.07
N GLU A 269 -18.81 -14.53 18.84
CA GLU A 269 -19.14 -15.88 18.33
C GLU A 269 -17.94 -16.51 17.61
N MET A 270 -17.87 -17.85 17.70
CA MET A 270 -16.93 -18.64 16.91
C MET A 270 -17.36 -18.64 15.44
N ILE A 271 -16.49 -18.17 14.54
CA ILE A 271 -16.75 -18.08 13.10
C ILE A 271 -15.88 -19.02 12.27
N ALA A 272 -14.90 -19.65 12.87
CA ALA A 272 -14.01 -20.62 12.24
C ALA A 272 -13.60 -21.71 13.24
N SER A 273 -12.75 -22.65 12.83
CA SER A 273 -12.13 -23.65 13.70
C SER A 273 -11.26 -22.98 14.77
N GLU A 274 -11.16 -23.59 15.96
CA GLU A 274 -10.27 -23.15 17.03
C GLU A 274 -8.78 -23.15 16.63
N ASP A 275 -8.42 -23.89 15.58
CA ASP A 275 -7.06 -23.94 15.05
C ASP A 275 -6.70 -22.74 14.15
N LEU A 276 -7.69 -21.90 13.79
CA LEU A 276 -7.48 -20.72 12.95
C LEU A 276 -7.57 -19.45 13.79
N MET A 277 -6.48 -18.69 13.78
CA MET A 277 -6.41 -17.33 14.36
C MET A 277 -6.04 -16.34 13.25
N ILE A 278 -6.83 -15.29 13.11
CA ILE A 278 -6.55 -14.14 12.22
C ILE A 278 -6.34 -12.92 13.12
N VAL A 279 -5.22 -12.24 12.92
CA VAL A 279 -4.83 -11.06 13.70
C VAL A 279 -4.57 -9.90 12.74
N ASP A 280 -5.21 -8.77 12.98
CA ASP A 280 -4.86 -7.49 12.39
C ASP A 280 -3.84 -6.80 13.31
N ASP A 281 -2.61 -6.61 12.81
CA ASP A 281 -1.51 -6.04 13.59
C ASP A 281 -0.81 -4.95 12.78
N GLY A 282 -1.30 -3.71 12.92
CA GLY A 282 -0.71 -2.53 12.30
C GLY A 282 0.69 -2.18 12.80
N LEU A 283 1.18 -2.85 13.85
CA LEU A 283 2.51 -2.63 14.44
C LEU A 283 3.46 -3.82 14.22
N LEU A 284 3.10 -4.77 13.35
CA LEU A 284 3.93 -5.94 13.05
C LEU A 284 5.33 -5.50 12.58
N PRO A 285 6.41 -5.90 13.25
CA PRO A 285 7.76 -5.53 12.83
C PRO A 285 8.06 -5.96 11.40
N GLY A 286 8.52 -5.01 10.56
CA GLY A 286 8.77 -5.24 9.13
C GLY A 286 7.53 -5.56 8.29
N GLY A 287 6.34 -5.45 8.87
CA GLY A 287 5.08 -5.66 8.14
C GLY A 287 4.94 -4.70 6.96
N ILE A 288 4.49 -5.24 5.82
CA ILE A 288 4.45 -4.47 4.55
C ILE A 288 3.53 -3.26 4.65
N ASP A 289 2.45 -3.37 5.44
CA ASP A 289 1.47 -2.31 5.63
C ASP A 289 1.46 -1.76 7.07
N SER A 290 2.49 -2.11 7.87
CA SER A 290 2.64 -1.56 9.22
C SER A 290 2.98 -0.07 9.17
N SER A 291 2.30 0.70 10.02
CA SER A 291 2.44 2.14 10.17
C SER A 291 2.15 2.54 11.62
N ALA A 292 2.73 3.62 12.10
CA ALA A 292 2.48 4.14 13.45
C ALA A 292 1.06 4.70 13.62
N PHE A 293 0.45 5.15 12.54
CA PHE A 293 -0.87 5.81 12.52
C PHE A 293 -1.55 5.61 11.17
N ASP A 294 -2.84 5.78 11.15
CA ASP A 294 -3.66 5.75 9.92
C ASP A 294 -3.69 7.11 9.19
N GLY A 295 -4.44 7.17 8.08
CA GLY A 295 -4.57 8.39 7.27
C GLY A 295 -5.22 9.59 7.98
N GLU A 296 -5.77 9.40 9.18
CA GLU A 296 -6.36 10.45 10.02
C GLU A 296 -5.47 10.78 11.24
N GLY A 297 -4.34 10.08 11.40
CA GLY A 297 -3.43 10.23 12.53
C GLY A 297 -3.89 9.50 13.79
N VAL A 298 -4.80 8.53 13.67
CA VAL A 298 -5.17 7.65 14.76
C VAL A 298 -4.11 6.55 14.93
N PRO A 299 -3.63 6.29 16.16
CA PRO A 299 -2.58 5.30 16.38
C PRO A 299 -2.97 3.90 15.91
N SER A 300 -2.06 3.26 15.19
CA SER A 300 -2.18 1.84 14.85
C SER A 300 -2.09 0.97 16.09
N GLN A 301 -2.79 -0.14 16.08
CA GLN A 301 -2.82 -1.09 17.17
C GLN A 301 -2.91 -2.53 16.66
N ARG A 302 -2.70 -3.46 17.56
CA ARG A 302 -2.98 -4.86 17.32
C ARG A 302 -4.42 -5.17 17.73
N THR A 303 -5.21 -5.68 16.78
CA THR A 303 -6.61 -6.09 16.99
C THR A 303 -6.71 -7.61 16.77
N VAL A 304 -7.38 -8.32 17.69
CA VAL A 304 -7.52 -9.79 17.64
C VAL A 304 -8.98 -10.16 17.41
#